data_825d038a0a9cb654e06317501784be75
#
_entry.id   825d038a0a9cb654e06317501784be75
#
_cell.length_a   1.000
_cell.length_b   1.000
_cell.length_c   1.000
_cell.angle_alpha   90.00
_cell.angle_beta   90.00
_cell.angle_gamma   90.00
#
_symmetry.space_group_name_H-M   'P 1'
#
loop_
_entity.id
_entity.type
_entity.pdbx_description
1 polymer ?
#
loop_
_entity_poly.entity_id
_entity_poly.type
_entity_poly.pdbx_seq_one_letter_code
_entity_poly.pdbx_strand_id
1 'polypeptide(L)'
;MTYMHNLGDGGFEWDASNVTHIARHGLQTGDVEHALTNDPVTVHYAVTDSGEPRWVSVGPTSTGRLLMVVWTVRGARVRVVTAYPAARRLQAAYAKAKGGRDGASKTDPPVQD
;
A
#
# COMPACT_ATOMS: atom_id res chain seq x y z
N MET A 1 -7.66 -7.83 -4.76
CA MET A 1 -6.86 -7.92 -5.53
C MET A 1 -7.13 -7.84 -6.88
N THR A 2 -8.18 -8.31 -7.26
CA THR A 2 -8.57 -8.20 -8.59
C THR A 2 -8.56 -6.77 -9.08
N TYR A 3 -8.98 -5.83 -8.24
CA TYR A 3 -8.97 -4.46 -8.62
C TYR A 3 -7.58 -3.95 -8.98
N MET A 4 -6.60 -4.24 -8.11
CA MET A 4 -5.24 -3.81 -8.39
C MET A 4 -4.69 -4.54 -9.60
N HIS A 5 -5.06 -5.79 -9.77
CA HIS A 5 -4.61 -6.53 -10.93
C HIS A 5 -5.10 -5.88 -12.22
N ASN A 6 -6.37 -5.45 -12.24
CA ASN A 6 -6.91 -4.79 -13.42
C ASN A 6 -6.24 -3.45 -13.68
N LEU A 7 -5.93 -2.71 -12.63
CA LEU A 7 -5.24 -1.45 -12.80
C LEU A 7 -3.86 -1.67 -13.36
N GLY A 8 -3.28 -2.84 -13.07
CA GLY A 8 -1.96 -3.18 -13.58
C GLY A 8 -1.88 -3.22 -15.08
N ASP A 9 -3.01 -3.42 -15.75
CA ASP A 9 -3.00 -3.43 -17.20
C ASP A 9 -2.55 -2.09 -17.76
N GLY A 10 -2.90 -1.00 -17.11
CA GLY A 10 -2.47 0.32 -17.53
C GLY A 10 -1.14 0.70 -16.94
N GLY A 11 -0.64 -0.08 -16.00
CA GLY A 11 0.66 0.12 -15.40
C GLY A 11 0.65 1.23 -14.37
N PHE A 12 1.86 1.59 -13.99
CA PHE A 12 2.08 2.65 -13.02
C PHE A 12 2.57 3.90 -13.71
N GLU A 13 2.17 5.03 -13.21
CA GLU A 13 2.60 6.30 -13.75
C GLU A 13 3.69 6.88 -12.86
N TRP A 14 4.92 6.90 -13.35
CA TRP A 14 6.07 7.48 -12.65
C TRP A 14 6.62 8.63 -13.43
N ASP A 15 7.01 9.69 -12.74
CA ASP A 15 7.71 10.81 -13.35
C ASP A 15 8.73 11.32 -12.34
N ALA A 16 9.45 12.38 -12.68
CA ALA A 16 10.49 12.88 -11.82
C ALA A 16 9.94 13.29 -10.45
N SER A 17 8.70 13.76 -10.42
CA SER A 17 8.11 14.24 -9.19
C SER A 17 7.90 13.11 -8.18
N ASN A 18 7.19 12.07 -8.56
CA ASN A 18 6.92 11.02 -7.57
C ASN A 18 8.10 10.10 -7.35
N VAL A 19 8.96 9.91 -8.35
CA VAL A 19 10.20 9.14 -8.14
C VAL A 19 11.07 9.83 -7.10
N THR A 20 11.22 11.14 -7.20
CA THR A 20 12.00 11.91 -6.23
C THR A 20 11.37 11.84 -4.85
N HIS A 21 10.05 11.90 -4.81
CA HIS A 21 9.33 11.90 -3.55
C HIS A 21 9.60 10.61 -2.76
N ILE A 22 9.47 9.46 -3.40
CA ILE A 22 9.69 8.20 -2.70
C ILE A 22 11.17 7.98 -2.40
N ALA A 23 12.07 8.54 -3.22
CA ALA A 23 13.50 8.39 -3.00
C ALA A 23 13.93 9.04 -1.70
N ARG A 24 13.22 10.06 -1.25
CA ARG A 24 13.52 10.71 0.03
C ARG A 24 13.35 9.75 1.20
N HIS A 25 12.58 8.70 1.00
CA HIS A 25 12.34 7.70 2.03
C HIS A 25 13.11 6.42 1.75
N GLY A 26 14.09 6.50 0.84
CA GLY A 26 14.95 5.37 0.54
C GLY A 26 14.30 4.30 -0.31
N LEU A 27 13.28 4.66 -1.08
CA LEU A 27 12.52 3.68 -1.85
C LEU A 27 12.74 3.85 -3.35
N GLN A 28 12.64 2.75 -4.06
CA GLN A 28 12.67 2.71 -5.51
C GLN A 28 11.30 2.34 -6.02
N THR A 29 11.05 2.60 -7.30
CA THR A 29 9.73 2.32 -7.88
C THR A 29 9.35 0.85 -7.72
N GLY A 30 10.32 -0.06 -7.87
CA GLY A 30 10.05 -1.49 -7.73
C GLY A 30 9.56 -1.87 -6.35
N ASP A 31 10.05 -1.19 -5.31
CA ASP A 31 9.60 -1.45 -3.96
C ASP A 31 8.12 -1.16 -3.82
N VAL A 32 7.70 -0.02 -4.36
CA VAL A 32 6.34 0.44 -4.21
C VAL A 32 5.39 -0.37 -5.07
N GLU A 33 5.82 -0.69 -6.29
CA GLU A 33 5.00 -1.52 -7.17
C GLU A 33 4.77 -2.89 -6.55
N HIS A 34 5.81 -3.46 -5.93
CA HIS A 34 5.67 -4.75 -5.27
C HIS A 34 4.64 -4.65 -4.13
N ALA A 35 4.72 -3.58 -3.35
CA ALA A 35 3.82 -3.41 -2.21
C ALA A 35 2.37 -3.31 -2.65
N LEU A 36 2.10 -2.66 -3.78
CA LEU A 36 0.72 -2.49 -4.24
C LEU A 36 0.18 -3.67 -5.02
N THR A 37 1.04 -4.60 -5.46
CA THR A 37 0.58 -5.73 -6.26
C THR A 37 0.70 -7.06 -5.55
N ASN A 38 1.17 -7.06 -4.30
CA ASN A 38 1.34 -8.30 -3.56
C ASN A 38 0.52 -8.27 -2.28
N ASP A 39 -0.79 -8.42 -2.47
CA ASP A 39 -1.74 -8.61 -1.37
C ASP A 39 -1.78 -7.41 -0.41
N PRO A 40 -1.94 -6.20 -0.92
CA PRO A 40 -2.00 -5.02 -0.05
C PRO A 40 -3.32 -4.94 0.69
N VAL A 41 -3.32 -4.17 1.77
CA VAL A 41 -4.54 -3.87 2.52
C VAL A 41 -4.77 -2.37 2.42
N THR A 42 -5.93 -1.97 1.91
CA THR A 42 -6.28 -0.56 1.86
C THR A 42 -6.89 -0.17 3.20
N VAL A 43 -6.28 0.81 3.83
CA VAL A 43 -6.65 1.21 5.18
C VAL A 43 -7.37 2.56 5.22
N HIS A 44 -7.37 3.30 4.13
CA HIS A 44 -8.00 4.62 4.14
C HIS A 44 -8.34 5.05 2.72
N TYR A 45 -9.42 5.82 2.61
CA TYR A 45 -9.85 6.42 1.35
C TYR A 45 -10.36 7.81 1.63
N ALA A 46 -9.99 8.75 0.80
CA ALA A 46 -10.44 10.13 0.93
C ALA A 46 -10.46 10.77 -0.44
N VAL A 47 -11.15 11.90 -0.54
CA VAL A 47 -11.20 12.67 -1.77
C VAL A 47 -10.64 14.04 -1.44
N THR A 48 -9.70 14.51 -2.28
CA THR A 48 -9.08 15.82 -2.07
C THR A 48 -10.09 16.90 -2.40
N ASP A 49 -9.75 18.15 -2.03
CA ASP A 49 -10.61 19.28 -2.32
C ASP A 49 -10.86 19.45 -3.81
N SER A 50 -9.92 19.05 -4.64
CA SER A 50 -10.06 19.14 -6.08
C SER A 50 -10.84 17.97 -6.67
N GLY A 51 -11.29 17.03 -5.84
CA GLY A 51 -12.10 15.91 -6.30
C GLY A 51 -11.30 14.67 -6.66
N GLU A 52 -10.02 14.64 -6.35
CA GLU A 52 -9.20 13.49 -6.70
C GLU A 52 -9.30 12.42 -5.61
N PRO A 53 -9.66 11.19 -5.97
CA PRO A 53 -9.70 10.11 -4.97
C PRO A 53 -8.28 9.71 -4.57
N ARG A 54 -8.10 9.41 -3.31
CA ARG A 54 -6.83 8.97 -2.77
C ARG A 54 -7.04 7.76 -1.89
N TRP A 55 -6.28 6.71 -2.16
CA TRP A 55 -6.30 5.50 -1.35
C TRP A 55 -4.98 5.39 -0.60
N VAL A 56 -5.05 4.85 0.61
CA VAL A 56 -3.85 4.54 1.39
C VAL A 56 -3.84 3.03 1.58
N SER A 57 -2.78 2.40 1.11
CA SER A 57 -2.64 0.95 1.22
C SER A 57 -1.33 0.60 1.89
N VAL A 58 -1.32 -0.53 2.59
CA VAL A 58 -0.12 -1.06 3.23
C VAL A 58 0.20 -2.37 2.54
N GLY A 59 1.44 -2.55 2.14
CA GLY A 59 1.87 -3.79 1.50
C GLY A 59 3.36 -4.01 1.64
N PRO A 60 3.82 -5.22 1.36
CA PRO A 60 5.21 -5.58 1.59
C PRO A 60 6.10 -5.34 0.38
N THR A 61 7.34 -4.96 0.63
CA THR A 61 8.36 -5.02 -0.40
C THR A 61 8.77 -6.47 -0.58
N SER A 62 9.63 -6.73 -1.57
CA SER A 62 10.10 -8.09 -1.82
C SER A 62 10.89 -8.67 -0.65
N THR A 63 11.38 -7.81 0.25
CA THR A 63 12.09 -8.28 1.44
C THR A 63 11.19 -8.31 2.67
N GLY A 64 9.90 -8.06 2.50
CA GLY A 64 8.95 -8.15 3.60
C GLY A 64 8.76 -6.88 4.41
N ARG A 65 9.42 -5.80 4.02
CA ARG A 65 9.25 -4.53 4.68
C ARG A 65 7.90 -3.94 4.33
N LEU A 66 7.16 -3.48 5.31
CA LEU A 66 5.84 -2.92 5.02
C LEU A 66 5.93 -1.45 4.69
N LEU A 67 5.29 -1.07 3.60
CA LEU A 67 5.21 0.31 3.15
C LEU A 67 3.78 0.82 3.25
N MET A 68 3.64 2.12 3.54
CA MET A 68 2.38 2.81 3.38
C MET A 68 2.46 3.54 2.06
N VAL A 69 1.48 3.35 1.19
CA VAL A 69 1.47 3.95 -0.14
C VAL A 69 0.20 4.74 -0.31
N VAL A 70 0.33 6.01 -0.69
CA VAL A 70 -0.81 6.85 -1.06
C VAL A 70 -0.85 6.89 -2.58
N TRP A 71 -1.97 6.54 -3.16
CA TRP A 71 -2.07 6.43 -4.61
C TRP A 71 -3.42 6.87 -5.12
N THR A 72 -3.46 7.17 -6.40
CA THR A 72 -4.67 7.54 -7.10
C THR A 72 -4.67 6.85 -8.46
N VAL A 73 -5.69 7.10 -9.25
CA VAL A 73 -5.81 6.52 -10.58
C VAL A 73 -5.91 7.66 -11.58
N ARG A 74 -5.17 7.58 -12.65
CA ARG A 74 -5.25 8.51 -13.76
C ARG A 74 -5.43 7.72 -15.04
N GLY A 75 -6.63 7.79 -15.61
CA GLY A 75 -6.97 6.94 -16.72
C GLY A 75 -6.93 5.49 -16.25
N ALA A 76 -6.18 4.65 -16.96
CA ALA A 76 -6.05 3.25 -16.59
C ALA A 76 -4.78 2.97 -15.78
N ARG A 77 -4.11 4.03 -15.29
CA ARG A 77 -2.82 3.87 -14.62
C ARG A 77 -2.92 4.23 -13.16
N VAL A 78 -2.14 3.54 -12.36
CA VAL A 78 -2.00 3.84 -10.93
C VAL A 78 -0.91 4.88 -10.78
N ARG A 79 -1.22 5.99 -10.15
CA ARG A 79 -0.22 7.00 -9.87
C ARG A 79 0.06 7.03 -8.38
N VAL A 80 1.29 6.76 -8.00
CA VAL A 80 1.72 6.84 -6.62
C VAL A 80 1.95 8.30 -6.28
N VAL A 81 1.33 8.75 -5.20
CA VAL A 81 1.50 10.12 -4.72
C VAL A 81 2.70 10.18 -3.80
N THR A 82 2.78 9.26 -2.86
CA THR A 82 3.94 9.13 -1.99
C THR A 82 3.93 7.74 -1.37
N ALA A 83 5.08 7.34 -0.83
CA ALA A 83 5.21 6.08 -0.13
C ALA A 83 6.34 6.18 0.86
N TYR A 84 6.19 5.52 2.00
CA TYR A 84 7.25 5.46 3.00
C TYR A 84 7.01 4.27 3.91
N PRO A 85 8.00 3.91 4.74
CA PRO A 85 7.83 2.77 5.63
C PRO A 85 6.63 2.96 6.54
N ALA A 86 5.85 1.92 6.70
CA ALA A 86 4.61 1.99 7.47
C ALA A 86 4.90 2.21 8.94
N ALA A 87 4.14 3.12 9.56
CA ALA A 87 4.22 3.33 10.98
C ALA A 87 3.74 2.10 11.72
N ARG A 88 4.13 1.98 12.96
CA ARG A 88 3.82 0.80 13.74
C ARG A 88 2.33 0.47 13.80
N ARG A 89 1.47 1.47 13.96
CA ARG A 89 0.05 1.21 14.01
C ARG A 89 -0.50 0.68 12.68
N LEU A 90 0.12 1.07 11.57
CA LEU A 90 -0.30 0.56 10.26
C LEU A 90 0.23 -0.84 10.04
N GLN A 91 1.42 -1.15 10.57
CA GLN A 91 1.94 -2.51 10.53
C GLN A 91 1.00 -3.43 11.32
N ALA A 92 0.51 -2.97 12.46
CA ALA A 92 -0.41 -3.74 13.26
C ALA A 92 -1.75 -3.94 12.55
N ALA A 93 -2.24 -2.90 11.87
CA ALA A 93 -3.48 -3.02 11.10
C ALA A 93 -3.33 -4.03 9.97
N TYR A 94 -2.19 -4.00 9.30
CA TYR A 94 -1.93 -4.96 8.23
C TYR A 94 -1.88 -6.39 8.78
N ALA A 95 -1.15 -6.57 9.87
CA ALA A 95 -1.04 -7.89 10.48
C ALA A 95 -2.40 -8.41 10.93
N LYS A 96 -3.21 -7.53 11.48
CA LYS A 96 -4.55 -7.93 11.92
C LYS A 96 -5.41 -8.35 10.75
N ALA A 97 -5.36 -7.59 9.66
CA ALA A 97 -6.15 -7.90 8.48
C ALA A 97 -5.74 -9.24 7.86
N LYS A 98 -4.45 -9.56 7.91
CA LYS A 98 -3.95 -10.80 7.32
C LYS A 98 -3.98 -11.94 8.31
N GLY A 99 -3.48 -11.68 9.50
CA GLY A 99 -3.33 -12.73 10.49
C GLY A 99 -4.59 -13.07 11.21
N GLY A 100 -5.50 -12.14 11.31
CA GLY A 100 -6.75 -12.39 11.99
C GLY A 100 -7.53 -13.53 11.38
N ARG A 101 -7.26 -13.79 10.12
CA ARG A 101 -7.92 -14.91 9.46
C ARG A 101 -7.29 -16.24 9.78
N ASP A 102 -6.05 -16.19 10.13
CA ASP A 102 -5.39 -17.41 10.43
C ASP A 102 -5.59 -17.76 11.83
N GLY A 103 -5.82 -16.97 12.51
CA GLY A 103 -5.93 -17.24 13.57
C GLY A 103 -5.93 -16.90 14.73
N ALA A 104 -5.94 -16.69 14.39
CA ALA A 104 -5.98 -16.43 15.13
C ALA A 104 -6.01 -16.97 15.95
N SER A 105 -5.86 -17.24 15.49
CA SER A 105 -5.84 -17.74 16.05
C SER A 105 -5.24 -17.78 16.84
N LYS A 106 -4.79 -17.75 16.80
CA LYS A 106 -4.28 -17.91 17.48
C LYS A 106 -4.14 -17.40 18.44
N THR A 107 -4.45 -17.36 18.30
CA THR A 107 -4.55 -17.11 19.14
C THR A 107 -4.65 -16.46 19.91
N ASP A 108 -4.56 -16.51 19.60
CA ASP A 108 -4.78 -16.06 20.21
C ASP A 108 -4.72 -15.55 20.96
N PRO A 109 -4.47 -15.72 21.05
CA PRO A 109 -4.32 -15.32 21.70
C PRO A 109 -4.25 -14.67 22.24
N PRO A 110 -4.12 -14.69 22.20
CA PRO A 110 -4.09 -14.13 22.63
C PRO A 110 -4.17 -13.33 23.02
N VAL A 111 -4.02 -13.43 22.75
CA VAL A 111 -4.31 -12.95 22.97
C VAL A 111 -4.56 -12.29 23.42
N GLN A 112 -4.41 -12.39 23.38
CA GLN A 112 -4.81 -12.14 23.61
C GLN A 112 -5.04 -11.55 24.17
N ASP A 113 -4.79 -11.81 23.91
CA ASP A 113 -5.24 -11.58 24.12
C ASP A 113 -5.58 -11.27 24.44
#